data_30f4a360c84b48ba58016004f6f120e1
#
_entry.id   30f4a360c84b48ba58016004f6f120e1
#
_cell.length_a   1.000
_cell.length_b   1.000
_cell.length_c   1.000
_cell.angle_alpha   90.00
_cell.angle_beta   90.00
_cell.angle_gamma   90.00
#
_symmetry.space_group_name_H-M   'P 1'
#
loop_
_entity.id
_entity.type
_entity.pdbx_description
1 polymer ?
#
loop_
_entity_poly.entity_id
_entity_poly.type
_entity_poly.pdbx_seq_one_letter_code
_entity_poly.pdbx_strand_id
1 'polypeptide(L)'
;MTAGARGQRVDLNLDLGEGFGPWSRDSDEDALTELATSVNLACGFHAGDPGRMRKAVDTAKRLGAAVGAHPGLPDLVGFGRRPMQLSPAEVNDCITYQIGALQGFARAAGLELHHVKLHGELAIQCNRDEASALAYVAAVASFGGELPIYANRHSQVWTAADQLGVRAVAEFYADLPLCRDGRRVPPSQQRRHGRHPDATPEFVRARVRDALETGSVDAFDGGRVGVEAGTISVHTDERSTVDIVRALRAGIEDARVELSADLS
;
A
#
# COMPACT_ATOMS: atom_id res chain seq x y z
N MET A 1 9.46 18.93 -25.45
CA MET A 1 9.49 19.48 -24.08
C MET A 1 8.13 19.20 -23.50
N THR A 2 8.00 18.09 -22.79
CA THR A 2 6.77 17.68 -22.08
C THR A 2 6.52 18.67 -20.95
N ALA A 3 5.28 19.13 -20.83
CA ALA A 3 4.84 20.06 -19.79
C ALA A 3 5.22 19.46 -18.42
N GLY A 4 6.18 20.06 -17.74
CA GLY A 4 6.68 19.60 -16.47
C GLY A 4 5.57 19.61 -15.43
N ALA A 5 5.62 18.66 -14.54
CA ALA A 5 4.72 18.32 -13.44
C ALA A 5 4.54 19.42 -12.37
N ARG A 6 4.30 20.68 -12.76
CA ARG A 6 3.95 21.74 -11.81
C ARG A 6 2.53 21.53 -11.32
N GLY A 7 2.38 21.12 -10.05
CA GLY A 7 1.10 20.91 -9.37
C GLY A 7 0.66 19.44 -9.29
N GLN A 8 1.48 18.48 -9.72
CA GLN A 8 1.21 17.08 -9.49
C GLN A 8 1.49 16.74 -8.01
N ARG A 9 0.54 16.06 -7.37
CA ARG A 9 0.68 15.54 -6.00
C ARG A 9 0.82 14.03 -6.04
N VAL A 10 1.56 13.49 -5.09
CA VAL A 10 1.68 12.05 -4.87
C VAL A 10 1.70 11.76 -3.37
N ASP A 11 1.01 10.70 -2.97
CA ASP A 11 1.07 10.18 -1.62
C ASP A 11 2.25 9.21 -1.47
N LEU A 12 2.87 9.20 -0.29
CA LEU A 12 3.83 8.20 0.14
C LEU A 12 3.20 7.38 1.25
N ASN A 13 2.84 6.13 0.95
CA ASN A 13 2.20 5.23 1.91
C ASN A 13 3.17 4.14 2.40
N LEU A 14 3.07 3.79 3.69
CA LEU A 14 3.87 2.72 4.30
C LEU A 14 3.01 1.78 5.13
N ASP A 15 3.32 0.47 5.05
CA ASP A 15 2.67 -0.56 5.85
C ASP A 15 3.30 -0.58 7.25
N LEU A 16 2.53 -0.26 8.31
CA LEU A 16 3.00 -0.09 9.67
C LEU A 16 2.04 -0.72 10.70
N GLY A 17 2.45 -0.72 11.96
CA GLY A 17 1.68 -1.37 13.03
C GLY A 17 1.70 -2.89 12.95
N GLU A 18 2.65 -3.46 12.23
CA GLU A 18 2.73 -4.88 11.88
C GLU A 18 3.42 -5.76 12.93
N GLY A 19 3.49 -5.32 14.17
CA GLY A 19 3.86 -6.17 15.29
C GLY A 19 2.64 -6.89 15.89
N PHE A 20 2.88 -7.84 16.82
CA PHE A 20 1.84 -8.50 17.59
C PHE A 20 2.35 -8.94 18.96
N GLY A 21 1.67 -8.54 20.03
CA GLY A 21 2.12 -8.81 21.39
C GLY A 21 3.54 -8.32 21.65
N PRO A 22 4.45 -9.20 22.14
CA PRO A 22 5.85 -8.83 22.38
C PRO A 22 6.70 -8.77 21.10
N TRP A 23 6.20 -9.28 19.97
CA TRP A 23 6.94 -9.28 18.70
C TRP A 23 6.75 -7.97 17.96
N SER A 24 7.86 -7.33 17.60
CA SER A 24 7.90 -6.16 16.74
C SER A 24 8.73 -6.47 15.52
N ARG A 25 8.28 -6.02 14.35
CA ARG A 25 9.05 -6.10 13.11
C ARG A 25 9.90 -4.85 12.93
N ASP A 26 9.35 -3.72 13.33
CA ASP A 26 9.95 -2.42 13.07
C ASP A 26 10.58 -1.86 14.33
N SER A 27 11.86 -1.57 14.24
CA SER A 27 12.57 -0.87 15.29
C SER A 27 12.34 0.64 15.29
N ASP A 28 11.69 1.19 14.24
CA ASP A 28 11.65 2.64 13.99
C ASP A 28 10.34 3.13 13.36
N GLU A 29 9.19 2.64 13.86
CA GLU A 29 7.85 3.03 13.38
C GLU A 29 7.62 4.55 13.42
N ASP A 30 8.14 5.25 14.42
CA ASP A 30 8.01 6.70 14.54
C ASP A 30 8.73 7.42 13.39
N ALA A 31 9.98 7.03 13.09
CA ALA A 31 10.75 7.62 11.98
C ALA A 31 10.13 7.29 10.61
N LEU A 32 9.59 6.09 10.42
CA LEU A 32 8.88 5.73 9.20
C LEU A 32 7.59 6.53 9.04
N THR A 33 6.81 6.70 10.12
CA THR A 33 5.58 7.50 10.10
C THR A 33 5.88 8.97 9.78
N GLU A 34 6.98 9.54 10.30
CA GLU A 34 7.39 10.92 10.02
C GLU A 34 7.74 11.14 8.53
N LEU A 35 8.26 10.11 7.86
CA LEU A 35 8.62 10.17 6.46
C LEU A 35 7.42 9.98 5.52
N ALA A 36 6.36 9.33 5.95
CA ALA A 36 5.17 9.02 5.17
C ALA A 36 4.16 10.19 5.15
N THR A 37 3.34 10.27 4.11
CA THR A 37 2.15 11.12 4.09
C THR A 37 0.92 10.36 4.54
N SER A 38 0.90 9.03 4.32
CA SER A 38 -0.13 8.13 4.83
C SER A 38 0.46 6.81 5.33
N VAL A 39 -0.25 6.12 6.20
CA VAL A 39 0.16 4.83 6.77
C VAL A 39 -0.96 3.80 6.64
N ASN A 40 -0.62 2.57 6.27
CA ASN A 40 -1.54 1.45 6.18
C ASN A 40 -1.37 0.62 7.46
N LEU A 41 -2.33 0.71 8.38
CA LEU A 41 -2.20 0.08 9.68
C LEU A 41 -2.79 -1.32 9.71
N ALA A 42 -2.01 -2.29 10.17
CA ALA A 42 -2.45 -3.67 10.36
C ALA A 42 -3.65 -3.76 11.31
N CYS A 43 -4.63 -4.60 10.94
CA CYS A 43 -5.95 -4.63 11.54
C CYS A 43 -6.24 -5.90 12.39
N GLY A 44 -5.21 -6.56 12.90
CA GLY A 44 -5.33 -7.65 13.88
C GLY A 44 -5.28 -9.07 13.32
N PHE A 45 -5.42 -9.27 12.00
CA PHE A 45 -5.46 -10.62 11.41
C PHE A 45 -4.10 -11.13 10.97
N HIS A 46 -3.38 -10.41 10.14
CA HIS A 46 -2.00 -10.78 9.77
C HIS A 46 -0.97 -10.24 10.76
N ALA A 47 -1.29 -9.13 11.42
CA ALA A 47 -0.51 -8.42 12.43
C ALA A 47 -1.38 -7.38 13.13
N GLY A 48 -0.83 -6.66 14.13
CA GLY A 48 -1.51 -5.56 14.79
C GLY A 48 -2.50 -6.04 15.87
N ASP A 49 -2.09 -6.08 17.13
CA ASP A 49 -3.03 -6.26 18.24
C ASP A 49 -3.70 -4.92 18.64
N PRO A 50 -4.76 -4.95 19.48
CA PRO A 50 -5.48 -3.73 19.86
C PRO A 50 -4.60 -2.63 20.47
N GLY A 51 -3.58 -3.01 21.25
CA GLY A 51 -2.64 -2.05 21.86
C GLY A 51 -1.75 -1.39 20.81
N ARG A 52 -1.28 -2.17 19.83
CA ARG A 52 -0.48 -1.67 18.71
C ARG A 52 -1.31 -0.80 17.76
N MET A 53 -2.53 -1.20 17.42
CA MET A 53 -3.44 -0.36 16.61
C MET A 53 -3.62 1.02 17.25
N ARG A 54 -3.93 1.07 18.54
CA ARG A 54 -4.05 2.35 19.27
C ARG A 54 -2.77 3.17 19.19
N LYS A 55 -1.60 2.55 19.50
CA LYS A 55 -0.31 3.24 19.48
C LYS A 55 0.01 3.78 18.08
N ALA A 56 -0.22 2.99 17.03
CA ALA A 56 0.05 3.39 15.66
C ALA A 56 -0.86 4.55 15.20
N VAL A 57 -2.16 4.51 15.57
CA VAL A 57 -3.10 5.62 15.31
C VAL A 57 -2.67 6.90 16.05
N ASP A 58 -2.28 6.79 17.34
CA ASP A 58 -1.81 7.94 18.11
C ASP A 58 -0.51 8.52 17.53
N THR A 59 0.40 7.67 17.06
CA THR A 59 1.65 8.10 16.39
C THR A 59 1.34 8.81 15.07
N ALA A 60 0.48 8.24 14.22
CA ALA A 60 0.07 8.87 12.96
C ALA A 60 -0.57 10.23 13.19
N LYS A 61 -1.49 10.34 14.17
CA LYS A 61 -2.09 11.61 14.57
C LYS A 61 -1.05 12.65 15.00
N ARG A 62 -0.11 12.25 15.85
CA ARG A 62 0.94 13.13 16.36
C ARG A 62 1.85 13.65 15.28
N LEU A 63 2.14 12.82 14.28
CA LEU A 63 3.07 13.14 13.18
C LEU A 63 2.36 13.67 11.92
N GLY A 64 1.03 13.71 11.92
CA GLY A 64 0.24 14.27 10.82
C GLY A 64 0.09 13.35 9.60
N ALA A 65 0.36 12.06 9.75
CA ALA A 65 0.15 11.08 8.67
C ALA A 65 -1.33 10.64 8.60
N ALA A 66 -1.86 10.53 7.39
CA ALA A 66 -3.21 10.00 7.17
C ALA A 66 -3.27 8.49 7.48
N VAL A 67 -4.38 8.04 8.07
CA VAL A 67 -4.54 6.64 8.53
C VAL A 67 -5.40 5.84 7.56
N GLY A 68 -4.84 4.80 6.97
CA GLY A 68 -5.55 3.80 6.18
C GLY A 68 -5.61 2.44 6.84
N ALA A 69 -6.62 1.65 6.48
CA ALA A 69 -6.76 0.28 6.95
C ALA A 69 -5.97 -0.69 6.05
N HIS A 70 -5.28 -1.65 6.68
CA HIS A 70 -4.46 -2.66 6.00
C HIS A 70 -4.95 -4.09 6.30
N PRO A 71 -6.15 -4.48 5.78
CA PRO A 71 -6.70 -5.80 6.02
C PRO A 71 -5.88 -6.91 5.37
N GLY A 72 -5.66 -8.00 6.09
CA GLY A 72 -4.99 -9.21 5.62
C GLY A 72 -5.72 -10.49 6.01
N LEU A 73 -5.21 -11.64 5.57
CA LEU A 73 -5.73 -12.94 5.97
C LEU A 73 -5.50 -13.22 7.47
N PRO A 74 -6.35 -14.01 8.14
CA PRO A 74 -6.20 -14.37 9.55
C PRO A 74 -5.05 -15.39 9.75
N ASP A 75 -3.83 -14.96 9.50
CA ASP A 75 -2.63 -15.78 9.48
C ASP A 75 -1.45 -15.07 10.16
N LEU A 76 -1.53 -14.91 11.48
CA LEU A 76 -0.44 -14.29 12.26
C LEU A 76 0.91 -14.99 12.09
N VAL A 77 0.91 -16.33 12.04
CA VAL A 77 2.15 -17.11 11.92
C VAL A 77 2.80 -16.96 10.55
N GLY A 78 2.00 -16.87 9.49
CA GLY A 78 2.47 -16.66 8.12
C GLY A 78 2.44 -15.21 7.68
N PHE A 79 2.11 -14.28 8.59
CA PHE A 79 2.05 -12.85 8.29
C PHE A 79 1.09 -12.54 7.12
N GLY A 80 -0.03 -13.27 7.03
CA GLY A 80 -0.99 -13.10 5.93
C GLY A 80 -0.45 -13.43 4.53
N ARG A 81 0.72 -14.11 4.45
CA ARG A 81 1.40 -14.43 3.17
C ARG A 81 1.33 -15.92 2.78
N ARG A 82 0.67 -16.75 3.60
CA ARG A 82 0.37 -18.13 3.22
C ARG A 82 -0.96 -18.18 2.49
N PRO A 83 -1.07 -18.94 1.37
CA PRO A 83 -2.31 -19.06 0.64
C PRO A 83 -3.44 -19.61 1.53
N MET A 84 -4.52 -18.85 1.62
CA MET A 84 -5.79 -19.22 2.24
C MET A 84 -6.90 -18.77 1.29
N GLN A 85 -7.64 -19.74 0.73
CA GLN A 85 -8.72 -19.42 -0.21
C GLN A 85 -9.98 -19.07 0.58
N LEU A 86 -10.38 -17.80 0.55
CA LEU A 86 -11.65 -17.33 1.08
C LEU A 86 -12.72 -17.28 -0.01
N SER A 87 -13.95 -17.65 0.31
CA SER A 87 -15.10 -17.35 -0.54
C SER A 87 -15.37 -15.84 -0.59
N PRO A 88 -16.07 -15.32 -1.60
CA PRO A 88 -16.41 -13.90 -1.68
C PRO A 88 -17.12 -13.36 -0.43
N ALA A 89 -18.00 -14.15 0.19
CA ALA A 89 -18.66 -13.77 1.45
C ALA A 89 -17.66 -13.65 2.59
N GLU A 90 -16.74 -14.60 2.74
CA GLU A 90 -15.69 -14.55 3.76
C GLU A 90 -14.71 -13.40 3.51
N VAL A 91 -14.42 -13.06 2.24
CA VAL A 91 -13.62 -11.86 1.90
C VAL A 91 -14.30 -10.61 2.41
N ASN A 92 -15.61 -10.45 2.14
CA ASN A 92 -16.38 -9.29 2.60
C ASN A 92 -16.38 -9.18 4.13
N ASP A 93 -16.70 -10.28 4.83
CA ASP A 93 -16.75 -10.31 6.29
C ASP A 93 -15.39 -10.03 6.93
N CYS A 94 -14.33 -10.65 6.39
CA CYS A 94 -12.95 -10.48 6.83
C CYS A 94 -12.51 -9.01 6.73
N ILE A 95 -12.83 -8.34 5.64
CA ILE A 95 -12.46 -6.94 5.39
C ILE A 95 -13.31 -6.00 6.23
N THR A 96 -14.63 -6.23 6.30
CA THR A 96 -15.55 -5.43 7.11
C THR A 96 -15.14 -5.44 8.58
N TYR A 97 -14.82 -6.61 9.13
CA TYR A 97 -14.34 -6.73 10.51
C TYR A 97 -13.09 -5.90 10.77
N GLN A 98 -12.10 -5.99 9.90
CA GLN A 98 -10.79 -5.35 10.07
C GLN A 98 -10.89 -3.83 9.92
N ILE A 99 -11.60 -3.33 8.91
CA ILE A 99 -11.84 -1.89 8.74
C ILE A 99 -12.60 -1.34 9.96
N GLY A 100 -13.66 -2.03 10.40
CA GLY A 100 -14.45 -1.63 11.57
C GLY A 100 -13.61 -1.57 12.85
N ALA A 101 -12.71 -2.53 13.05
CA ALA A 101 -11.79 -2.53 14.19
C ALA A 101 -10.90 -1.29 14.19
N LEU A 102 -10.21 -0.98 13.09
CA LEU A 102 -9.32 0.19 13.01
C LEU A 102 -10.12 1.51 13.05
N GLN A 103 -11.29 1.57 12.41
CA GLN A 103 -12.17 2.75 12.46
C GLN A 103 -12.55 3.11 13.90
N GLY A 104 -12.79 2.10 14.74
CA GLY A 104 -13.05 2.33 16.17
C GLY A 104 -11.90 3.06 16.87
N PHE A 105 -10.65 2.68 16.64
CA PHE A 105 -9.47 3.36 17.18
C PHE A 105 -9.25 4.74 16.57
N ALA A 106 -9.40 4.88 15.26
CA ALA A 106 -9.27 6.15 14.56
C ALA A 106 -10.27 7.18 15.11
N ARG A 107 -11.57 6.82 15.22
CA ARG A 107 -12.59 7.69 15.76
C ARG A 107 -12.36 8.06 17.23
N ALA A 108 -11.92 7.12 18.05
CA ALA A 108 -11.56 7.40 19.43
C ALA A 108 -10.41 8.40 19.55
N ALA A 109 -9.52 8.44 18.56
CA ALA A 109 -8.46 9.44 18.43
C ALA A 109 -8.92 10.76 17.74
N GLY A 110 -10.14 10.83 17.26
CA GLY A 110 -10.68 11.98 16.51
C GLY A 110 -10.18 12.06 15.07
N LEU A 111 -9.90 10.91 14.47
CA LEU A 111 -9.51 10.76 13.07
C LEU A 111 -10.59 9.98 12.31
N GLU A 112 -10.68 10.25 11.00
CA GLU A 112 -11.40 9.38 10.05
C GLU A 112 -10.39 8.54 9.25
N LEU A 113 -10.84 7.38 8.76
CA LEU A 113 -10.01 6.58 7.86
C LEU A 113 -9.86 7.28 6.52
N HIS A 114 -8.65 7.29 6.01
CA HIS A 114 -8.29 7.96 4.77
C HIS A 114 -8.41 7.03 3.54
N HIS A 115 -8.04 5.76 3.67
CA HIS A 115 -8.03 4.79 2.56
C HIS A 115 -8.02 3.35 3.07
N VAL A 116 -8.15 2.40 2.13
CA VAL A 116 -7.97 0.98 2.38
C VAL A 116 -6.97 0.41 1.39
N LYS A 117 -6.01 -0.35 1.89
CA LYS A 117 -5.02 -1.10 1.10
C LYS A 117 -4.92 -2.52 1.62
N LEU A 118 -5.10 -3.52 0.76
CA LEU A 118 -5.00 -4.93 1.16
C LEU A 118 -3.57 -5.39 1.38
N HIS A 119 -3.39 -6.27 2.39
CA HIS A 119 -2.13 -6.95 2.69
C HIS A 119 -2.00 -8.32 2.03
N GLY A 120 -0.79 -8.66 1.61
CA GLY A 120 -0.30 -10.00 1.37
C GLY A 120 -1.13 -10.86 0.40
N GLU A 121 -1.46 -12.08 0.81
CA GLU A 121 -2.17 -13.04 -0.05
C GLU A 121 -3.63 -12.66 -0.29
N LEU A 122 -4.26 -11.93 0.63
CA LEU A 122 -5.61 -11.38 0.40
C LEU A 122 -5.60 -10.39 -0.78
N ALA A 123 -4.58 -9.54 -0.86
CA ALA A 123 -4.40 -8.65 -2.02
C ALA A 123 -4.18 -9.45 -3.32
N ILE A 124 -3.40 -10.53 -3.28
CA ILE A 124 -3.17 -11.39 -4.44
C ILE A 124 -4.47 -12.05 -4.91
N GLN A 125 -5.28 -12.59 -3.99
CA GLN A 125 -6.57 -13.18 -4.29
C GLN A 125 -7.50 -12.15 -4.95
N CYS A 126 -7.73 -11.01 -4.32
CA CYS A 126 -8.63 -9.98 -4.84
C CYS A 126 -8.14 -9.35 -6.16
N ASN A 127 -6.82 -9.22 -6.36
CA ASN A 127 -6.30 -8.68 -7.62
C ASN A 127 -6.44 -9.64 -8.81
N ARG A 128 -6.70 -10.93 -8.60
CA ARG A 128 -6.79 -11.97 -9.63
C ARG A 128 -8.19 -12.51 -9.87
N ASP A 129 -9.03 -12.49 -8.84
CA ASP A 129 -10.38 -13.07 -8.85
C ASP A 129 -11.43 -11.97 -8.80
N GLU A 130 -12.27 -11.90 -9.82
CA GLU A 130 -13.31 -10.87 -9.97
C GLU A 130 -14.31 -10.91 -8.81
N ALA A 131 -14.77 -12.11 -8.39
CA ALA A 131 -15.75 -12.23 -7.33
C ALA A 131 -15.18 -11.76 -5.98
N SER A 132 -13.93 -12.07 -5.68
CA SER A 132 -13.21 -11.59 -4.49
C SER A 132 -12.99 -10.08 -4.55
N ALA A 133 -12.67 -9.53 -5.74
CA ALA A 133 -12.50 -8.10 -5.94
C ALA A 133 -13.80 -7.34 -5.69
N LEU A 134 -14.91 -7.80 -6.26
CA LEU A 134 -16.24 -7.21 -6.02
C LEU A 134 -16.63 -7.27 -4.54
N ALA A 135 -16.37 -8.40 -3.86
CA ALA A 135 -16.65 -8.54 -2.43
C ALA A 135 -15.83 -7.58 -1.58
N TYR A 136 -14.55 -7.39 -1.90
CA TYR A 136 -13.68 -6.41 -1.25
C TYR A 136 -14.20 -4.99 -1.43
N VAL A 137 -14.44 -4.58 -2.68
CA VAL A 137 -14.90 -3.22 -2.98
C VAL A 137 -16.26 -2.93 -2.35
N ALA A 138 -17.19 -3.92 -2.36
CA ALA A 138 -18.47 -3.81 -1.69
C ALA A 138 -18.33 -3.64 -0.17
N ALA A 139 -17.38 -4.35 0.46
CA ALA A 139 -17.08 -4.17 1.88
C ALA A 139 -16.61 -2.74 2.17
N VAL A 140 -15.68 -2.19 1.38
CA VAL A 140 -15.22 -0.80 1.55
C VAL A 140 -16.37 0.20 1.35
N ALA A 141 -17.18 0.02 0.32
CA ALA A 141 -18.34 0.88 0.03
C ALA A 141 -19.33 0.93 1.20
N SER A 142 -19.48 -0.15 1.97
CA SER A 142 -20.39 -0.22 3.11
C SER A 142 -20.03 0.70 4.27
N PHE A 143 -18.79 1.19 4.35
CA PHE A 143 -18.35 2.15 5.36
C PHE A 143 -18.77 3.59 5.04
N GLY A 144 -19.41 3.79 3.90
CA GLY A 144 -19.95 5.06 3.46
C GLY A 144 -18.88 6.03 2.98
N GLY A 145 -19.32 7.02 2.21
CA GLY A 145 -18.49 8.12 1.84
C GLY A 145 -17.44 7.82 0.77
N GLU A 146 -16.39 8.57 0.84
CA GLU A 146 -15.35 8.64 -0.18
C GLU A 146 -14.07 7.89 0.22
N LEU A 147 -14.22 6.75 0.94
CA LEU A 147 -13.08 5.94 1.36
C LEU A 147 -12.41 5.29 0.14
N PRO A 148 -11.27 5.81 -0.34
CA PRO A 148 -10.63 5.29 -1.54
C PRO A 148 -9.89 3.98 -1.26
N ILE A 149 -9.67 3.24 -2.34
CA ILE A 149 -8.88 2.00 -2.34
C ILE A 149 -7.55 2.27 -3.03
N TYR A 150 -6.42 1.90 -2.39
CA TYR A 150 -5.12 1.85 -3.06
C TYR A 150 -4.98 0.52 -3.80
N ALA A 151 -4.79 0.57 -5.10
CA ALA A 151 -4.76 -0.61 -5.94
C ALA A 151 -3.84 -0.45 -7.16
N ASN A 152 -3.34 -1.58 -7.66
CA ASN A 152 -2.66 -1.61 -8.95
C ASN A 152 -3.67 -1.34 -10.08
N ARG A 153 -3.32 -0.46 -11.01
CA ARG A 153 -4.15 -0.05 -12.15
C ARG A 153 -4.63 -1.23 -13.02
N HIS A 154 -3.84 -2.29 -13.09
CA HIS A 154 -4.08 -3.46 -13.93
C HIS A 154 -4.63 -4.66 -13.14
N SER A 155 -5.41 -4.43 -12.09
CA SER A 155 -5.97 -5.48 -11.22
C SER A 155 -7.48 -5.61 -11.35
N GLN A 156 -8.04 -6.76 -10.92
CA GLN A 156 -9.49 -6.95 -10.79
C GLN A 156 -10.08 -6.00 -9.74
N VAL A 157 -9.32 -5.63 -8.71
CA VAL A 157 -9.75 -4.63 -7.71
C VAL A 157 -10.02 -3.28 -8.36
N TRP A 158 -9.15 -2.83 -9.28
CA TRP A 158 -9.38 -1.59 -10.02
C TRP A 158 -10.67 -1.65 -10.85
N THR A 159 -10.85 -2.74 -11.58
CA THR A 159 -12.07 -2.96 -12.39
C THR A 159 -13.33 -2.99 -11.52
N ALA A 160 -13.30 -3.68 -10.39
CA ALA A 160 -14.42 -3.74 -9.45
C ALA A 160 -14.72 -2.36 -8.82
N ALA A 161 -13.69 -1.57 -8.51
CA ALA A 161 -13.85 -0.21 -7.98
C ALA A 161 -14.57 0.70 -8.99
N ASP A 162 -14.16 0.64 -10.26
CA ASP A 162 -14.81 1.37 -11.35
C ASP A 162 -16.28 0.95 -11.51
N GLN A 163 -16.57 -0.36 -11.50
CA GLN A 163 -17.93 -0.91 -11.60
C GLN A 163 -18.86 -0.47 -10.47
N LEU A 164 -18.34 -0.38 -9.24
CA LEU A 164 -19.12 -0.04 -8.03
C LEU A 164 -19.06 1.45 -7.68
N GLY A 165 -18.39 2.27 -8.49
CA GLY A 165 -18.26 3.70 -8.26
C GLY A 165 -17.45 4.06 -7.01
N VAL A 166 -16.54 3.19 -6.59
CA VAL A 166 -15.60 3.44 -5.49
C VAL A 166 -14.32 4.05 -6.05
N ARG A 167 -13.85 5.13 -5.45
CA ARG A 167 -12.60 5.76 -5.88
C ARG A 167 -11.41 4.82 -5.67
N ALA A 168 -10.66 4.57 -6.73
CA ALA A 168 -9.36 3.89 -6.66
C ALA A 168 -8.22 4.86 -6.94
N VAL A 169 -7.13 4.72 -6.18
CA VAL A 169 -5.88 5.46 -6.36
C VAL A 169 -4.82 4.49 -6.85
N ALA A 170 -4.17 4.84 -7.94
CA ALA A 170 -3.14 3.99 -8.55
C ALA A 170 -1.91 3.91 -7.65
N GLU A 171 -1.59 2.70 -7.19
CA GLU A 171 -0.43 2.43 -6.34
C GLU A 171 0.76 1.90 -7.15
N PHE A 172 1.89 2.59 -6.99
CA PHE A 172 3.17 2.18 -7.53
C PHE A 172 4.12 1.71 -6.42
N TYR A 173 4.62 0.48 -6.53
CA TYR A 173 5.65 -0.05 -5.64
C TYR A 173 7.04 0.22 -6.22
N ALA A 174 7.82 1.06 -5.54
CA ALA A 174 9.13 1.47 -6.01
C ALA A 174 10.18 0.37 -5.93
N ASP A 175 9.97 -0.63 -5.05
CA ASP A 175 10.86 -1.75 -4.80
C ASP A 175 10.49 -3.04 -5.56
N LEU A 176 9.31 -3.11 -6.18
CA LEU A 176 8.86 -4.29 -6.89
C LEU A 176 8.96 -4.16 -8.42
N PRO A 177 9.46 -5.21 -9.10
CA PRO A 177 9.48 -5.22 -10.54
C PRO A 177 8.08 -5.39 -11.14
N LEU A 178 7.86 -4.73 -12.27
CA LEU A 178 6.64 -4.84 -13.09
C LEU A 178 6.97 -5.55 -14.41
N CYS A 179 6.04 -6.35 -14.90
CA CYS A 179 6.06 -6.85 -16.28
C CYS A 179 5.60 -5.77 -17.25
N ARG A 180 5.85 -5.95 -18.55
CA ARG A 180 5.39 -5.00 -19.59
C ARG A 180 3.88 -4.80 -19.65
N ASP A 181 3.10 -5.75 -19.16
CA ASP A 181 1.64 -5.65 -19.05
C ASP A 181 1.16 -4.86 -17.82
N GLY A 182 2.10 -4.30 -17.03
CA GLY A 182 1.81 -3.52 -15.82
C GLY A 182 1.54 -4.36 -14.57
N ARG A 183 1.54 -5.69 -14.69
CA ARG A 183 1.35 -6.57 -13.54
C ARG A 183 2.64 -6.72 -12.74
N ARG A 184 2.49 -6.91 -11.43
CA ARG A 184 3.64 -7.25 -10.58
C ARG A 184 4.18 -8.63 -10.93
N VAL A 185 5.50 -8.76 -10.95
CA VAL A 185 6.16 -10.05 -11.11
C VAL A 185 5.85 -10.91 -9.88
N PRO A 186 5.35 -12.15 -10.05
CA PRO A 186 5.05 -13.03 -8.93
C PRO A 186 6.29 -13.30 -8.06
N PRO A 187 6.17 -13.38 -6.72
CA PRO A 187 7.31 -13.63 -5.82
C PRO A 187 8.13 -14.87 -6.18
N SER A 188 7.45 -15.93 -6.68
CA SER A 188 8.11 -17.17 -7.14
C SER A 188 9.04 -16.95 -8.35
N GLN A 189 8.72 -16.00 -9.22
CA GLN A 189 9.55 -15.64 -10.37
C GLN A 189 10.67 -14.68 -9.98
N GLN A 190 10.43 -13.77 -9.06
CA GLN A 190 11.46 -12.86 -8.55
C GLN A 190 12.63 -13.64 -7.95
N ARG A 191 12.36 -14.69 -7.16
CA ARG A 191 13.39 -15.54 -6.55
C ARG A 191 14.18 -16.39 -7.57
N ARG A 192 13.52 -16.83 -8.66
CA ARG A 192 14.14 -17.69 -9.67
C ARG A 192 15.14 -16.97 -10.57
N HIS A 193 14.97 -15.70 -10.82
CA HIS A 193 15.74 -14.98 -11.83
C HIS A 193 16.85 -14.10 -11.27
N GLY A 194 17.05 -14.05 -9.94
CA GLY A 194 18.13 -13.25 -9.33
C GLY A 194 18.12 -11.76 -9.73
N ARG A 195 17.03 -11.31 -10.35
CA ARG A 195 16.83 -9.95 -10.86
C ARG A 195 15.92 -9.14 -9.95
N HIS A 196 15.79 -9.55 -8.69
CA HIS A 196 15.41 -8.58 -7.70
C HIS A 196 16.62 -7.65 -7.64
N PRO A 197 16.56 -6.42 -8.15
CA PRO A 197 17.55 -5.46 -7.72
C PRO A 197 17.35 -5.45 -6.21
N ASP A 198 18.41 -5.75 -5.44
CA ASP A 198 18.40 -5.41 -4.03
C ASP A 198 17.86 -3.99 -4.01
N ALA A 199 16.71 -3.74 -3.37
CA ALA A 199 16.06 -2.44 -3.38
C ALA A 199 16.96 -1.46 -2.63
N THR A 200 18.10 -1.12 -3.26
CA THR A 200 19.04 -0.17 -2.67
C THR A 200 18.39 1.21 -2.67
N PRO A 201 18.78 2.07 -1.74
CA PRO A 201 18.32 3.45 -1.71
C PRO A 201 18.47 4.16 -3.07
N GLU A 202 19.61 3.96 -3.75
CA GLU A 202 19.91 4.58 -5.05
C GLU A 202 18.97 4.08 -6.15
N PHE A 203 18.69 2.77 -6.17
CA PHE A 203 17.74 2.17 -7.11
C PHE A 203 16.33 2.75 -6.92
N VAL A 204 15.83 2.76 -5.68
CA VAL A 204 14.49 3.27 -5.37
C VAL A 204 14.37 4.75 -5.75
N ARG A 205 15.36 5.58 -5.39
CA ARG A 205 15.40 7.00 -5.75
C ARG A 205 15.33 7.22 -7.26
N ALA A 206 16.16 6.52 -8.02
CA ALA A 206 16.22 6.65 -9.47
C ALA A 206 14.90 6.18 -10.12
N ARG A 207 14.34 5.05 -9.65
CA ARG A 207 13.11 4.47 -10.18
C ARG A 207 11.88 5.35 -9.92
N VAL A 208 11.79 5.94 -8.72
CA VAL A 208 10.69 6.86 -8.37
C VAL A 208 10.75 8.13 -9.23
N ARG A 209 11.95 8.73 -9.35
CA ARG A 209 12.15 9.89 -10.21
C ARG A 209 11.75 9.57 -11.66
N ASP A 210 12.23 8.47 -12.21
CA ASP A 210 11.93 8.03 -13.58
C ASP A 210 10.42 7.83 -13.80
N ALA A 211 9.73 7.16 -12.84
CA ALA A 211 8.30 6.98 -12.86
C ALA A 211 7.53 8.31 -12.93
N LEU A 212 7.91 9.27 -12.10
CA LEU A 212 7.22 10.57 -11.99
C LEU A 212 7.55 11.52 -13.15
N GLU A 213 8.80 11.51 -13.66
CA GLU A 213 9.21 12.37 -14.78
C GLU A 213 8.72 11.86 -16.14
N THR A 214 8.69 10.52 -16.33
CA THR A 214 8.43 9.92 -17.67
C THR A 214 7.10 9.16 -17.74
N GLY A 215 6.43 8.92 -16.62
CA GLY A 215 5.25 8.07 -16.55
C GLY A 215 5.55 6.60 -16.88
N SER A 216 6.81 6.14 -16.75
CA SER A 216 7.19 4.77 -17.07
C SER A 216 8.44 4.34 -16.32
N VAL A 217 8.64 3.02 -16.19
CA VAL A 217 9.83 2.41 -15.58
C VAL A 217 10.31 1.23 -16.41
N ASP A 218 11.53 0.76 -16.16
CA ASP A 218 12.04 -0.45 -16.79
C ASP A 218 11.22 -1.67 -16.36
N ALA A 219 10.80 -2.48 -17.33
CA ALA A 219 10.07 -3.70 -17.11
C ALA A 219 11.02 -4.89 -16.86
N PHE A 220 10.59 -5.82 -16.01
CA PHE A 220 11.34 -7.02 -15.65
C PHE A 220 11.64 -7.93 -16.87
N ASP A 221 10.70 -8.01 -17.80
CA ASP A 221 10.78 -8.79 -19.03
C ASP A 221 11.34 -7.98 -20.21
N GLY A 222 12.00 -6.86 -19.93
CA GLY A 222 12.68 -5.97 -20.87
C GLY A 222 11.77 -4.89 -21.45
N GLY A 223 12.39 -3.78 -21.87
CA GLY A 223 11.69 -2.58 -22.35
C GLY A 223 11.12 -1.74 -21.20
N ARG A 224 10.15 -0.87 -21.53
CA ARG A 224 9.53 0.05 -20.57
C ARG A 224 8.05 -0.31 -20.35
N VAL A 225 7.54 -0.05 -19.16
CA VAL A 225 6.11 -0.16 -18.81
C VAL A 225 5.61 1.17 -18.27
N GLY A 226 4.45 1.61 -18.77
CA GLY A 226 3.76 2.79 -18.26
C GLY A 226 3.32 2.58 -16.82
N VAL A 227 3.50 3.61 -15.99
CA VAL A 227 3.03 3.61 -14.59
C VAL A 227 2.27 4.90 -14.32
N GLU A 228 1.19 4.75 -13.56
CA GLU A 228 0.46 5.85 -12.94
C GLU A 228 0.69 5.74 -11.44
N ALA A 229 1.08 6.83 -10.80
CA ALA A 229 1.38 6.87 -9.38
C ALA A 229 0.60 8.00 -8.71
N GLY A 230 -0.57 7.68 -8.17
CA GLY A 230 -1.27 8.53 -7.22
C GLY A 230 -0.72 8.35 -5.81
N THR A 231 -0.26 7.14 -5.50
CA THR A 231 0.46 6.83 -4.26
C THR A 231 1.65 5.91 -4.54
N ILE A 232 2.74 6.10 -3.79
CA ILE A 232 3.96 5.30 -3.94
C ILE A 232 4.27 4.61 -2.61
N SER A 233 4.66 3.34 -2.69
CA SER A 233 5.03 2.52 -1.53
C SER A 233 6.34 1.78 -1.75
N VAL A 234 6.95 1.38 -0.64
CA VAL A 234 8.00 0.35 -0.56
C VAL A 234 7.66 -0.60 0.58
N HIS A 235 8.12 -1.84 0.49
CA HIS A 235 7.98 -2.78 1.60
C HIS A 235 8.87 -2.37 2.77
N THR A 236 8.33 -2.51 3.99
CA THR A 236 8.97 -2.09 5.24
C THR A 236 9.55 -3.27 6.04
N ASP A 237 9.60 -4.45 5.46
CA ASP A 237 9.94 -5.69 6.16
C ASP A 237 11.44 -6.06 6.17
N GLU A 238 12.33 -5.15 5.75
CA GLU A 238 13.79 -5.36 5.72
C GLU A 238 14.57 -4.34 6.58
N ARG A 239 15.87 -4.71 6.89
CA ARG A 239 16.77 -3.95 7.79
C ARG A 239 17.23 -2.68 7.14
N SER A 240 16.84 -1.93 6.43
CA SER A 240 17.31 -0.64 5.87
C SER A 240 16.14 0.25 5.44
N THR A 241 14.96 -0.06 5.96
CA THR A 241 13.71 0.55 5.51
C THR A 241 13.72 2.07 5.60
N VAL A 242 14.25 2.63 6.68
CA VAL A 242 14.30 4.10 6.85
C VAL A 242 15.12 4.77 5.75
N ASP A 243 16.27 4.19 5.38
CA ASP A 243 17.14 4.76 4.34
C ASP A 243 16.51 4.61 2.93
N ILE A 244 15.81 3.50 2.70
CA ILE A 244 15.05 3.29 1.46
C ILE A 244 13.91 4.31 1.36
N VAL A 245 13.16 4.54 2.44
CA VAL A 245 12.06 5.52 2.44
C VAL A 245 12.59 6.95 2.28
N ARG A 246 13.74 7.30 2.90
CA ARG A 246 14.40 8.58 2.65
C ARG A 246 14.80 8.75 1.20
N ALA A 247 15.34 7.70 0.58
CA ALA A 247 15.72 7.71 -0.83
C ALA A 247 14.51 7.82 -1.76
N LEU A 248 13.39 7.13 -1.44
CA LEU A 248 12.12 7.27 -2.15
C LEU A 248 11.65 8.73 -2.10
N ARG A 249 11.62 9.31 -0.91
CA ARG A 249 11.22 10.71 -0.70
C ARG A 249 12.10 11.67 -1.50
N ALA A 250 13.42 11.47 -1.47
CA ALA A 250 14.35 12.24 -2.29
C ALA A 250 14.09 12.09 -3.80
N GLY A 251 13.68 10.91 -4.27
CA GLY A 251 13.28 10.69 -5.66
C GLY A 251 12.03 11.48 -6.08
N ILE A 252 11.05 11.63 -5.17
CA ILE A 252 9.86 12.47 -5.39
C ILE A 252 10.26 13.96 -5.46
N GLU A 253 11.13 14.41 -4.55
CA GLU A 253 11.66 15.78 -4.52
C GLU A 253 12.45 16.10 -5.78
N ASP A 254 13.30 15.18 -6.26
CA ASP A 254 14.05 15.32 -7.52
C ASP A 254 13.12 15.52 -8.73
N ALA A 255 11.97 14.81 -8.75
CA ALA A 255 10.95 14.95 -9.78
C ALA A 255 10.09 16.24 -9.64
N ARG A 256 10.28 17.02 -8.57
CA ARG A 256 9.53 18.24 -8.26
C ARG A 256 8.02 18.02 -8.14
N VAL A 257 7.63 16.87 -7.61
CA VAL A 257 6.25 16.52 -7.28
C VAL A 257 6.00 16.81 -5.80
N GLU A 258 4.82 17.33 -5.47
CA GLU A 258 4.43 17.64 -4.11
C GLU A 258 4.01 16.37 -3.37
N LEU A 259 4.55 16.16 -2.16
CA LEU A 259 4.11 15.08 -1.27
C LEU A 259 2.83 15.50 -0.53
N SER A 260 1.75 14.74 -0.74
CA SER A 260 0.46 15.00 -0.09
C SER A 260 -0.39 13.74 -0.05
N ALA A 261 -1.01 13.45 1.10
CA ALA A 261 -2.08 12.45 1.18
C ALA A 261 -3.38 12.97 0.55
N ASP A 262 -3.57 14.29 0.44
CA ASP A 262 -4.70 14.88 -0.26
C ASP A 262 -4.50 14.80 -1.77
N LEU A 263 -5.20 13.85 -2.38
CA LEU A 263 -5.19 13.54 -3.81
C LEU A 263 -6.48 14.03 -4.52
N SER A 264 -7.20 14.97 -3.89
CA SER A 264 -8.41 15.57 -4.46
C SER A 264 -8.13 16.44 -5.69
#